data_5ddf8ac55e07e26b29765149b051de61
#
_entry.id   5ddf8ac55e07e26b29765149b051de61
#
_cell.length_a   1.000
_cell.length_b   1.000
_cell.length_c   1.000
_cell.angle_alpha   90.00
_cell.angle_beta   90.00
_cell.angle_gamma   90.00
#
_symmetry.space_group_name_H-M   'P 1'
#
loop_
_entity.id
_entity.type
_entity.pdbx_description
1 polymer ?
#
loop_
_entity_poly.entity_id
_entity_poly.type
_entity_poly.pdbx_seq_one_letter_code
_entity_poly.pdbx_strand_id
1 'polypeptide(L)'
;YHPLTPVASRVREGHFGEAILPPAGVQPGPIYVYDAAIRIWHWVTMLAIIVLGVTGYFIGSPPPSIGGEAFNAYLFGWIRFTHFAAGMILGVAFVLRLYRVLVGGKHARQIFWIPFWSLAWWKEIFDEVRWYLFIGKPKEYVGHNPLAHIAMFFMFLLPMFVLLFTGFALYAEGAGVQTGWYTWFGWVFTVLGDSMTVHTWHHVAMWVVVIFSIVHMYMAIREDMTHRQTTVSSMISGWRFYR
;
A
#
# COMPACT_ATOMS: atom_id res chain seq x y z
N TYR A 1 -10.57 21.11 2.11
CA TYR A 1 -11.43 22.01 2.91
C TYR A 1 -12.89 21.84 2.50
N HIS A 2 -13.77 21.56 3.47
CA HIS A 2 -15.19 21.51 3.21
C HIS A 2 -15.80 22.91 3.38
N PRO A 3 -16.57 23.44 2.41
CA PRO A 3 -17.08 24.81 2.44
C PRO A 3 -18.01 25.11 3.64
N LEU A 4 -18.66 24.07 4.18
CA LEU A 4 -19.58 24.21 5.31
C LEU A 4 -18.88 24.32 6.68
N THR A 5 -17.56 24.07 6.75
CA THR A 5 -16.82 24.20 8.01
C THR A 5 -16.52 25.68 8.30
N PRO A 6 -16.86 26.21 9.48
CA PRO A 6 -16.51 27.57 9.85
C PRO A 6 -15.00 27.81 9.75
N VAL A 7 -14.58 28.98 9.27
CA VAL A 7 -13.15 29.30 9.04
C VAL A 7 -12.33 29.14 10.32
N ALA A 8 -12.88 29.57 11.46
CA ALA A 8 -12.21 29.50 12.76
C ALA A 8 -11.93 28.07 13.25
N SER A 9 -12.73 27.08 12.80
CA SER A 9 -12.59 25.67 13.20
C SER A 9 -11.83 24.82 12.18
N ARG A 10 -11.37 25.40 11.07
CA ARG A 10 -10.67 24.66 10.02
C ARG A 10 -9.28 24.23 10.46
N VAL A 11 -9.01 22.93 10.37
CA VAL A 11 -7.67 22.37 10.46
C VAL A 11 -6.90 22.74 9.19
N ARG A 12 -5.70 23.27 9.33
CA ARG A 12 -4.80 23.59 8.22
C ARG A 12 -3.69 22.55 8.15
N GLU A 13 -3.17 22.33 6.98
CA GLU A 13 -2.02 21.46 6.77
C GLU A 13 -0.76 22.29 6.69
N GLY A 14 0.16 22.01 7.63
CA GLY A 14 1.48 22.65 7.72
C GLY A 14 2.53 21.93 6.84
N HIS A 15 3.80 22.19 7.16
CA HIS A 15 4.92 21.53 6.48
C HIS A 15 4.88 20.03 6.71
N PHE A 16 5.18 19.24 5.68
CA PHE A 16 5.18 17.77 5.70
C PHE A 16 3.88 17.10 6.19
N GLY A 17 2.75 17.83 6.11
CA GLY A 17 1.44 17.29 6.45
C GLY A 17 1.05 17.45 7.92
N GLU A 18 1.84 18.14 8.76
CA GLU A 18 1.46 18.45 10.14
C GLU A 18 0.09 19.11 10.21
N ALA A 19 -0.75 18.69 11.16
CA ALA A 19 -2.07 19.27 11.39
C ALA A 19 -1.95 20.51 12.29
N ILE A 20 -2.22 21.68 11.73
CA ILE A 20 -2.31 22.94 12.48
C ILE A 20 -3.76 23.10 12.94
N LEU A 21 -3.98 22.84 14.23
CA LEU A 21 -5.29 22.94 14.86
C LEU A 21 -5.74 24.41 15.04
N PRO A 22 -7.05 24.65 15.15
CA PRO A 22 -7.57 25.99 15.50
C PRO A 22 -7.13 26.41 16.92
N PRO A 23 -7.29 27.69 17.27
CA PRO A 23 -6.97 28.20 18.61
C PRO A 23 -7.67 27.41 19.72
N ALA A 24 -7.08 27.41 20.91
CA ALA A 24 -7.65 26.77 22.09
C ALA A 24 -9.08 27.27 22.37
N GLY A 25 -9.98 26.33 22.69
CA GLY A 25 -11.41 26.61 22.91
C GLY A 25 -12.28 26.52 21.65
N VAL A 26 -11.70 26.42 20.46
CA VAL A 26 -12.46 26.17 19.22
C VAL A 26 -12.34 24.69 18.84
N GLN A 27 -13.48 24.01 18.71
CA GLN A 27 -13.48 22.60 18.29
C GLN A 27 -13.00 22.47 16.84
N PRO A 28 -12.00 21.58 16.55
CA PRO A 28 -11.54 21.36 15.21
C PRO A 28 -12.64 20.82 14.30
N GLY A 29 -12.86 21.45 13.16
CA GLY A 29 -13.75 20.92 12.14
C GLY A 29 -13.16 19.74 11.41
N PRO A 30 -13.99 18.87 10.81
CA PRO A 30 -13.52 17.74 10.03
C PRO A 30 -12.80 18.20 8.75
N ILE A 31 -11.81 17.42 8.32
CA ILE A 31 -11.10 17.64 7.05
C ILE A 31 -11.30 16.43 6.12
N TYR A 32 -11.60 16.69 4.85
CA TYR A 32 -11.70 15.64 3.84
C TYR A 32 -10.31 15.34 3.27
N VAL A 33 -9.78 14.15 3.56
CA VAL A 33 -8.41 13.75 3.22
C VAL A 33 -8.37 12.80 2.04
N TYR A 34 -9.24 11.77 2.04
CA TYR A 34 -9.16 10.70 1.05
C TYR A 34 -10.38 10.67 0.14
N ASP A 35 -10.18 10.93 -1.15
CA ASP A 35 -11.23 10.81 -2.15
C ASP A 35 -11.68 9.35 -2.35
N ALA A 36 -12.87 9.18 -2.94
CA ALA A 36 -13.45 7.85 -3.14
C ALA A 36 -12.55 6.92 -3.96
N ALA A 37 -11.82 7.45 -4.94
CA ALA A 37 -10.93 6.65 -5.80
C ALA A 37 -9.76 6.07 -4.98
N ILE A 38 -9.16 6.85 -4.07
CA ILE A 38 -8.08 6.39 -3.19
C ILE A 38 -8.61 5.31 -2.24
N ARG A 39 -9.81 5.50 -1.68
CA ARG A 39 -10.42 4.54 -0.75
C ARG A 39 -10.75 3.21 -1.41
N ILE A 40 -11.39 3.25 -2.60
CA ILE A 40 -11.70 2.05 -3.39
C ILE A 40 -10.40 1.33 -3.76
N TRP A 41 -9.40 2.07 -4.26
CA TRP A 41 -8.09 1.50 -4.58
C TRP A 41 -7.46 0.80 -3.37
N HIS A 42 -7.50 1.42 -2.20
CA HIS A 42 -6.96 0.85 -0.95
C HIS A 42 -7.63 -0.49 -0.61
N TRP A 43 -8.96 -0.55 -0.62
CA TRP A 43 -9.69 -1.76 -0.26
C TRP A 43 -9.54 -2.87 -1.30
N VAL A 44 -9.55 -2.54 -2.59
CA VAL A 44 -9.28 -3.51 -3.67
C VAL A 44 -7.86 -4.06 -3.56
N THR A 45 -6.88 -3.19 -3.31
CA THR A 45 -5.47 -3.60 -3.13
C THR A 45 -5.30 -4.48 -1.90
N MET A 46 -5.91 -4.12 -0.77
CA MET A 46 -5.88 -4.92 0.46
C MET A 46 -6.44 -6.34 0.22
N LEU A 47 -7.62 -6.45 -0.38
CA LEU A 47 -8.23 -7.75 -0.69
C LEU A 47 -7.37 -8.55 -1.66
N ALA A 48 -6.84 -7.91 -2.71
CA ALA A 48 -5.95 -8.58 -3.66
C ALA A 48 -4.67 -9.10 -2.99
N ILE A 49 -4.05 -8.32 -2.08
CA ILE A 49 -2.85 -8.74 -1.33
C ILE A 49 -3.15 -9.97 -0.46
N ILE A 50 -4.28 -10.00 0.23
CA ILE A 50 -4.69 -11.16 1.04
C ILE A 50 -4.83 -12.40 0.16
N VAL A 51 -5.56 -12.30 -0.94
CA VAL A 51 -5.77 -13.42 -1.88
C VAL A 51 -4.44 -13.88 -2.48
N LEU A 52 -3.61 -12.94 -2.95
CA LEU A 52 -2.30 -13.22 -3.55
C LEU A 52 -1.33 -13.83 -2.55
N GLY A 53 -1.29 -13.34 -1.31
CA GLY A 53 -0.44 -13.87 -0.25
C GLY A 53 -0.80 -15.32 0.08
N VAL A 54 -2.09 -15.61 0.28
CA VAL A 54 -2.57 -16.97 0.60
C VAL A 54 -2.35 -17.91 -0.58
N THR A 55 -2.78 -17.53 -1.78
CA THR A 55 -2.63 -18.39 -2.97
C THR A 55 -1.17 -18.55 -3.38
N GLY A 56 -0.35 -17.49 -3.27
CA GLY A 56 1.08 -17.52 -3.54
C GLY A 56 1.83 -18.44 -2.57
N TYR A 57 1.47 -18.43 -1.29
CA TYR A 57 2.02 -19.36 -0.31
C TYR A 57 1.74 -20.82 -0.72
N PHE A 58 0.50 -21.15 -1.11
CA PHE A 58 0.14 -22.50 -1.58
C PHE A 58 0.77 -22.88 -2.93
N ILE A 59 1.12 -21.91 -3.78
CA ILE A 59 1.88 -22.18 -5.01
C ILE A 59 3.33 -22.53 -4.66
N GLY A 60 3.95 -21.82 -3.73
CA GLY A 60 5.33 -22.07 -3.27
C GLY A 60 5.46 -23.30 -2.37
N SER A 61 4.39 -23.65 -1.62
CA SER A 61 4.32 -24.82 -0.72
C SER A 61 3.01 -25.57 -0.97
N PRO A 62 2.93 -26.37 -2.02
CA PRO A 62 1.68 -27.04 -2.40
C PRO A 62 1.16 -27.94 -1.28
N PRO A 63 -0.15 -27.90 -1.00
CA PRO A 63 -0.76 -28.84 -0.05
C PRO A 63 -0.63 -30.27 -0.57
N PRO A 64 -0.65 -31.29 0.32
CA PRO A 64 -0.66 -32.69 -0.09
C PRO A 64 -1.78 -32.96 -1.09
N SER A 65 -1.47 -33.68 -2.15
CA SER A 65 -2.48 -34.08 -3.12
C SER A 65 -3.53 -34.99 -2.46
N ILE A 66 -4.80 -34.69 -2.70
CA ILE A 66 -5.90 -35.59 -2.30
C ILE A 66 -5.82 -36.82 -3.19
N GLY A 67 -5.91 -38.00 -2.60
CA GLY A 67 -5.92 -39.26 -3.34
C GLY A 67 -7.03 -39.31 -4.38
N GLY A 68 -6.81 -40.03 -5.48
CA GLY A 68 -7.73 -40.20 -6.60
C GLY A 68 -7.07 -39.89 -7.95
N GLU A 69 -7.88 -39.97 -9.00
CA GLU A 69 -7.42 -39.69 -10.37
C GLU A 69 -7.03 -38.19 -10.53
N ALA A 70 -5.85 -37.93 -11.09
CA ALA A 70 -5.30 -36.58 -11.24
C ALA A 70 -6.23 -35.64 -12.02
N PHE A 71 -6.97 -36.15 -13.01
CA PHE A 71 -7.90 -35.34 -13.81
C PHE A 71 -9.12 -34.83 -13.04
N ASN A 72 -9.39 -35.35 -11.84
CA ASN A 72 -10.45 -34.88 -10.94
C ASN A 72 -9.91 -33.94 -9.84
N ALA A 73 -8.59 -33.71 -9.76
CA ALA A 73 -7.94 -32.95 -8.71
C ALA A 73 -7.64 -31.48 -9.15
N TYR A 74 -8.69 -30.67 -9.24
CA TYR A 74 -8.60 -29.28 -9.74
C TYR A 74 -8.16 -28.23 -8.70
N LEU A 75 -7.99 -28.59 -7.43
CA LEU A 75 -7.69 -27.63 -6.35
C LEU A 75 -6.51 -26.71 -6.68
N PHE A 76 -5.39 -27.30 -7.10
CA PHE A 76 -4.19 -26.52 -7.40
C PHE A 76 -4.37 -25.63 -8.65
N GLY A 77 -5.13 -26.09 -9.63
CA GLY A 77 -5.52 -25.29 -10.80
C GLY A 77 -6.34 -24.06 -10.39
N TRP A 78 -7.28 -24.20 -9.46
CA TRP A 78 -8.07 -23.09 -8.93
C TRP A 78 -7.21 -22.12 -8.10
N ILE A 79 -6.26 -22.61 -7.29
CA ILE A 79 -5.31 -21.76 -6.54
C ILE A 79 -4.51 -20.90 -7.53
N ARG A 80 -3.94 -21.48 -8.58
CA ARG A 80 -3.19 -20.75 -9.61
C ARG A 80 -4.06 -19.75 -10.37
N PHE A 81 -5.25 -20.18 -10.80
CA PHE A 81 -6.20 -19.28 -11.47
C PHE A 81 -6.55 -18.07 -10.61
N THR A 82 -6.88 -18.30 -9.34
CA THR A 82 -7.22 -17.22 -8.39
C THR A 82 -6.05 -16.27 -8.18
N HIS A 83 -4.82 -16.80 -8.08
CA HIS A 83 -3.61 -16.00 -7.96
C HIS A 83 -3.43 -15.09 -9.20
N PHE A 84 -3.52 -15.66 -10.39
CA PHE A 84 -3.34 -14.87 -11.62
C PHE A 84 -4.46 -13.85 -11.82
N ALA A 85 -5.71 -14.22 -11.56
CA ALA A 85 -6.84 -13.29 -11.65
C ALA A 85 -6.68 -12.11 -10.67
N ALA A 86 -6.33 -12.39 -9.41
CA ALA A 86 -6.07 -11.35 -8.41
C ALA A 86 -4.86 -10.49 -8.79
N GLY A 87 -3.82 -11.08 -9.38
CA GLY A 87 -2.64 -10.36 -9.90
C GLY A 87 -3.01 -9.39 -11.03
N MET A 88 -3.88 -9.80 -11.96
CA MET A 88 -4.38 -8.90 -13.02
C MET A 88 -5.21 -7.75 -12.46
N ILE A 89 -6.10 -8.04 -11.48
CA ILE A 89 -6.89 -6.99 -10.79
C ILE A 89 -5.96 -6.00 -10.10
N LEU A 90 -4.94 -6.49 -9.39
CA LEU A 90 -3.95 -5.65 -8.72
C LEU A 90 -3.17 -4.80 -9.72
N GLY A 91 -2.76 -5.38 -10.85
CA GLY A 91 -2.06 -4.65 -11.92
C GLY A 91 -2.89 -3.50 -12.48
N VAL A 92 -4.16 -3.75 -12.80
CA VAL A 92 -5.10 -2.70 -13.26
C VAL A 92 -5.30 -1.63 -12.17
N ALA A 93 -5.52 -2.05 -10.91
CA ALA A 93 -5.66 -1.12 -9.80
C ALA A 93 -4.41 -0.24 -9.63
N PHE A 94 -3.23 -0.79 -9.85
CA PHE A 94 -1.97 -0.06 -9.76
C PHE A 94 -1.80 0.95 -10.92
N VAL A 95 -2.16 0.60 -12.14
CA VAL A 95 -2.18 1.52 -13.29
C VAL A 95 -3.15 2.68 -13.04
N LEU A 96 -4.35 2.39 -12.54
CA LEU A 96 -5.31 3.43 -12.16
C LEU A 96 -4.77 4.32 -11.04
N ARG A 97 -4.02 3.76 -10.10
CA ARG A 97 -3.37 4.53 -9.03
C ARG A 97 -2.30 5.47 -9.57
N LEU A 98 -1.47 5.00 -10.51
CA LEU A 98 -0.48 5.85 -11.20
C LEU A 98 -1.15 6.98 -11.98
N TYR A 99 -2.24 6.69 -12.70
CA TYR A 99 -3.04 7.73 -13.36
C TYR A 99 -3.52 8.78 -12.35
N ARG A 100 -4.00 8.36 -11.17
CA ARG A 100 -4.44 9.28 -10.11
C ARG A 100 -3.29 10.14 -9.52
N VAL A 101 -2.05 9.70 -9.60
CA VAL A 101 -0.88 10.54 -9.23
C VAL A 101 -0.74 11.73 -10.20
N LEU A 102 -1.05 11.52 -11.47
CA LEU A 102 -0.95 12.56 -12.48
C LEU A 102 -2.09 13.60 -12.39
N VAL A 103 -3.34 13.14 -12.21
CA VAL A 103 -4.53 14.00 -12.25
C VAL A 103 -5.10 14.34 -10.87
N GLY A 104 -4.65 13.69 -9.81
CA GLY A 104 -5.17 13.86 -8.45
C GLY A 104 -4.56 15.01 -7.67
N GLY A 105 -5.15 15.30 -6.51
CA GLY A 105 -4.66 16.30 -5.58
C GLY A 105 -3.36 15.87 -4.84
N LYS A 106 -2.86 16.74 -3.94
CA LYS A 106 -1.62 16.52 -3.21
C LYS A 106 -1.59 15.19 -2.41
N HIS A 107 -2.71 14.81 -1.78
CA HIS A 107 -2.79 13.53 -1.03
C HIS A 107 -2.71 12.30 -1.96
N ALA A 108 -3.13 12.42 -3.23
CA ALA A 108 -2.96 11.34 -4.21
C ALA A 108 -1.49 11.12 -4.60
N ARG A 109 -0.66 12.16 -4.57
CA ARG A 109 0.77 12.11 -4.90
C ARG A 109 1.65 11.71 -3.72
N GLN A 110 1.13 11.80 -2.51
CA GLN A 110 1.89 11.77 -1.27
C GLN A 110 2.82 10.54 -1.16
N ILE A 111 2.34 9.32 -1.44
CA ILE A 111 3.16 8.10 -1.30
C ILE A 111 4.26 7.94 -2.37
N PHE A 112 4.21 8.73 -3.46
CA PHE A 112 5.18 8.68 -4.56
C PHE A 112 6.25 9.76 -4.47
N TRP A 113 6.05 10.77 -3.63
CA TRP A 113 6.95 11.91 -3.52
C TRP A 113 7.61 11.94 -2.15
N ILE A 114 8.91 11.66 -2.11
CA ILE A 114 9.71 11.70 -0.88
C ILE A 114 10.74 12.83 -1.00
N PRO A 115 10.71 13.82 -0.09
CA PRO A 115 11.66 14.94 -0.09
C PRO A 115 12.99 14.56 0.57
N PHE A 116 13.76 13.64 -0.02
CA PHE A 116 15.04 13.14 0.52
C PHE A 116 16.07 14.23 0.80
N TRP A 117 15.99 15.36 0.09
CA TRP A 117 16.90 16.50 0.21
C TRP A 117 16.60 17.41 1.39
N SER A 118 15.50 17.22 2.11
CA SER A 118 15.08 18.07 3.22
C SER A 118 15.56 17.53 4.57
N LEU A 119 16.54 18.21 5.18
CA LEU A 119 16.99 17.88 6.55
C LEU A 119 15.87 18.03 7.58
N ALA A 120 14.95 18.99 7.37
CA ALA A 120 13.78 19.16 8.23
C ALA A 120 12.86 17.94 8.18
N TRP A 121 12.69 17.34 7.01
CA TRP A 121 11.90 16.11 6.86
C TRP A 121 12.54 14.91 7.58
N TRP A 122 13.86 14.76 7.51
CA TRP A 122 14.57 13.73 8.27
C TRP A 122 14.44 13.91 9.78
N LYS A 123 14.48 15.17 10.25
CA LYS A 123 14.25 15.48 11.65
C LYS A 123 12.86 15.06 12.11
N GLU A 124 11.81 15.28 11.30
CA GLU A 124 10.45 14.82 11.58
C GLU A 124 10.39 13.29 11.71
N ILE A 125 11.11 12.54 10.85
CA ILE A 125 11.18 11.08 10.96
C ILE A 125 11.82 10.66 12.29
N PHE A 126 12.92 11.30 12.70
CA PHE A 126 13.55 11.01 13.99
C PHE A 126 12.64 11.34 15.18
N ASP A 127 11.89 12.42 15.11
CA ASP A 127 10.93 12.80 16.14
C ASP A 127 9.81 11.75 16.24
N GLU A 128 9.31 11.26 15.11
CA GLU A 128 8.31 10.18 15.06
C GLU A 128 8.87 8.86 15.62
N VAL A 129 10.08 8.47 15.23
CA VAL A 129 10.73 7.27 15.79
C VAL A 129 10.87 7.39 17.32
N ARG A 130 11.30 8.54 17.84
CA ARG A 130 11.39 8.79 19.28
C ARG A 130 10.03 8.66 19.96
N TRP A 131 8.98 9.18 19.34
CA TRP A 131 7.63 9.02 19.87
C TRP A 131 7.19 7.54 19.91
N TYR A 132 7.48 6.75 18.87
CA TYR A 132 7.21 5.31 18.88
C TYR A 132 8.00 4.55 19.95
N LEU A 133 9.16 5.06 20.34
CA LEU A 133 9.98 4.57 21.46
C LEU A 133 9.54 5.15 22.83
N PHE A 134 8.41 5.85 22.89
CA PHE A 134 7.86 6.49 24.09
C PHE A 134 8.73 7.62 24.68
N ILE A 135 9.59 8.25 23.88
CA ILE A 135 10.55 9.29 24.35
C ILE A 135 10.07 10.72 23.96
N GLY A 136 9.10 10.85 23.06
CA GLY A 136 8.67 12.14 22.51
C GLY A 136 7.22 12.48 22.76
N LYS A 137 6.81 13.68 22.32
CA LYS A 137 5.40 14.08 22.27
C LYS A 137 4.83 13.72 20.90
N PRO A 138 3.56 13.26 20.84
CA PRO A 138 2.91 12.97 19.57
C PRO A 138 2.71 14.25 18.76
N LYS A 139 2.84 14.13 17.43
CA LYS A 139 2.43 15.14 16.46
C LYS A 139 1.22 14.63 15.69
N GLU A 140 0.34 15.53 15.31
CA GLU A 140 -0.82 15.20 14.50
C GLU A 140 -0.57 15.56 13.04
N TYR A 141 -1.01 14.68 12.11
CA TYR A 141 -0.79 14.88 10.68
C TYR A 141 -2.09 14.80 9.88
N VAL A 142 -2.18 15.62 8.84
CA VAL A 142 -3.24 15.55 7.83
C VAL A 142 -2.77 14.56 6.76
N GLY A 143 -3.29 13.34 6.78
CA GLY A 143 -2.82 12.26 5.90
C GLY A 143 -1.76 11.39 6.60
N HIS A 144 -0.64 11.16 5.96
CA HIS A 144 0.42 10.30 6.47
C HIS A 144 1.56 11.10 7.08
N ASN A 145 2.10 10.63 8.21
CA ASN A 145 3.30 11.20 8.80
C ASN A 145 4.56 10.85 7.96
N PRO A 146 5.69 11.56 8.11
CA PRO A 146 6.91 11.31 7.33
C PRO A 146 7.49 9.91 7.48
N LEU A 147 7.37 9.27 8.67
CA LEU A 147 7.81 7.90 8.89
C LEU A 147 6.92 6.89 8.15
N ALA A 148 5.60 7.10 8.15
CA ALA A 148 4.69 6.29 7.35
C ALA A 148 4.94 6.43 5.84
N HIS A 149 5.33 7.64 5.38
CA HIS A 149 5.71 7.88 3.99
C HIS A 149 6.89 7.00 3.54
N ILE A 150 8.00 7.02 4.30
CA ILE A 150 9.19 6.23 3.95
C ILE A 150 8.88 4.74 4.02
N ALA A 151 8.11 4.29 5.02
CA ALA A 151 7.69 2.90 5.13
C ALA A 151 6.83 2.47 3.93
N MET A 152 5.84 3.28 3.53
CA MET A 152 4.99 2.99 2.37
C MET A 152 5.77 3.00 1.06
N PHE A 153 6.78 3.84 0.90
CA PHE A 153 7.59 3.85 -0.30
C PHE A 153 8.47 2.60 -0.41
N PHE A 154 9.26 2.31 0.63
CA PHE A 154 10.26 1.23 0.57
C PHE A 154 9.68 -0.16 0.85
N MET A 155 8.67 -0.28 1.70
CA MET A 155 8.11 -1.57 2.09
C MET A 155 6.82 -1.94 1.37
N PHE A 156 6.18 -0.98 0.68
CA PHE A 156 4.98 -1.25 -0.10
C PHE A 156 5.17 -0.91 -1.58
N LEU A 157 5.43 0.35 -1.92
CA LEU A 157 5.43 0.80 -3.32
C LEU A 157 6.53 0.12 -4.14
N LEU A 158 7.77 0.15 -3.67
CA LEU A 158 8.89 -0.47 -4.36
C LEU A 158 8.75 -2.00 -4.47
N PRO A 159 8.45 -2.76 -3.40
CA PRO A 159 8.20 -4.19 -3.51
C PRO A 159 6.98 -4.51 -4.37
N MET A 160 5.96 -3.67 -4.42
CA MET A 160 4.79 -3.85 -5.28
C MET A 160 5.17 -3.78 -6.76
N PHE A 161 6.05 -2.87 -7.16
CA PHE A 161 6.61 -2.87 -8.53
C PHE A 161 7.35 -4.17 -8.83
N VAL A 162 8.20 -4.62 -7.89
CA VAL A 162 8.91 -5.90 -8.05
C VAL A 162 7.91 -7.05 -8.23
N LEU A 163 6.88 -7.13 -7.38
CA LEU A 163 5.84 -8.17 -7.46
C LEU A 163 5.07 -8.16 -8.79
N LEU A 164 4.69 -6.98 -9.27
CA LEU A 164 3.96 -6.87 -10.54
C LEU A 164 4.83 -7.29 -11.72
N PHE A 165 6.05 -6.77 -11.83
CA PHE A 165 6.92 -7.09 -12.96
C PHE A 165 7.38 -8.55 -12.93
N THR A 166 7.80 -9.07 -11.78
CA THR A 166 8.19 -10.48 -11.65
C THR A 166 6.99 -11.41 -11.82
N GLY A 167 5.82 -11.06 -11.26
CA GLY A 167 4.60 -11.86 -11.40
C GLY A 167 4.12 -11.95 -12.85
N PHE A 168 4.12 -10.84 -13.60
CA PHE A 168 3.79 -10.86 -15.02
C PHE A 168 4.85 -11.57 -15.88
N ALA A 169 6.12 -11.50 -15.50
CA ALA A 169 7.18 -12.26 -16.19
C ALA A 169 6.99 -13.77 -15.99
N LEU A 170 6.74 -14.22 -14.75
CA LEU A 170 6.48 -15.64 -14.47
C LEU A 170 5.20 -16.15 -15.13
N TYR A 171 4.16 -15.31 -15.19
CA TYR A 171 2.95 -15.63 -15.95
C TYR A 171 3.25 -15.76 -17.45
N ALA A 172 4.06 -14.85 -18.00
CA ALA A 172 4.45 -14.82 -19.40
C ALA A 172 5.30 -16.05 -19.78
N GLU A 173 6.20 -16.49 -18.90
CA GLU A 173 6.98 -17.71 -19.06
C GLU A 173 6.07 -18.94 -19.13
N GLY A 174 5.10 -19.05 -18.21
CA GLY A 174 4.11 -20.13 -18.19
C GLY A 174 3.15 -20.10 -19.38
N ALA A 175 2.86 -18.95 -19.96
CA ALA A 175 2.05 -18.82 -21.17
C ALA A 175 2.84 -19.17 -22.45
N GLY A 176 4.17 -19.11 -22.41
CA GLY A 176 5.07 -19.45 -23.50
C GLY A 176 5.75 -18.26 -24.15
N VAL A 177 7.00 -18.48 -24.60
CA VAL A 177 7.90 -17.44 -25.16
C VAL A 177 7.41 -16.80 -26.48
N GLN A 178 6.45 -17.43 -27.15
CA GLN A 178 5.85 -16.91 -28.39
C GLN A 178 4.63 -15.99 -28.14
N THR A 179 4.28 -15.73 -26.88
CA THR A 179 3.11 -14.91 -26.53
C THR A 179 3.47 -13.43 -26.44
N GLY A 180 2.46 -12.56 -26.68
CA GLY A 180 2.62 -11.12 -26.45
C GLY A 180 2.98 -10.79 -25.00
N TRP A 181 2.58 -11.61 -24.03
CA TRP A 181 3.00 -11.47 -22.62
C TRP A 181 4.52 -11.55 -22.46
N TYR A 182 5.15 -12.52 -23.12
CA TYR A 182 6.62 -12.66 -23.05
C TYR A 182 7.33 -11.51 -23.77
N THR A 183 6.76 -10.99 -24.86
CA THR A 183 7.30 -9.80 -25.53
C THR A 183 7.34 -8.58 -24.59
N TRP A 184 6.31 -8.40 -23.74
CA TRP A 184 6.22 -7.27 -22.82
C TRP A 184 7.01 -7.45 -21.51
N PHE A 185 7.12 -8.67 -20.99
CA PHE A 185 7.69 -8.92 -19.67
C PHE A 185 8.93 -9.82 -19.65
N GLY A 186 9.32 -10.42 -20.76
CA GLY A 186 10.50 -11.31 -20.85
C GLY A 186 11.81 -10.63 -20.51
N TRP A 187 11.91 -9.30 -20.67
CA TRP A 187 13.10 -8.54 -20.30
C TRP A 187 13.44 -8.64 -18.80
N VAL A 188 12.48 -8.98 -17.94
CA VAL A 188 12.70 -9.16 -16.50
C VAL A 188 13.72 -10.28 -16.25
N PHE A 189 13.67 -11.38 -17.04
CA PHE A 189 14.64 -12.46 -16.96
C PHE A 189 16.02 -12.00 -17.42
N THR A 190 16.11 -11.10 -18.40
CA THR A 190 17.38 -10.54 -18.84
C THR A 190 18.05 -9.68 -17.76
N VAL A 191 17.24 -8.96 -16.97
CA VAL A 191 17.75 -8.06 -15.92
C VAL A 191 18.04 -8.80 -14.62
N LEU A 192 17.16 -9.72 -14.20
CA LEU A 192 17.27 -10.41 -12.93
C LEU A 192 18.03 -11.77 -13.04
N GLY A 193 18.17 -12.31 -14.24
CA GLY A 193 18.81 -13.59 -14.50
C GLY A 193 17.82 -14.68 -14.94
N ASP A 194 17.87 -15.84 -14.30
CA ASP A 194 17.05 -16.99 -14.64
C ASP A 194 15.66 -16.97 -13.94
N SER A 195 14.81 -17.93 -14.32
CA SER A 195 13.47 -18.10 -13.76
C SER A 195 13.49 -18.30 -12.23
N MET A 196 14.46 -19.04 -11.70
CA MET A 196 14.59 -19.27 -10.24
C MET A 196 14.91 -17.99 -9.49
N THR A 197 15.77 -17.14 -10.06
CA THR A 197 16.09 -15.82 -9.50
C THR A 197 14.87 -14.91 -9.50
N VAL A 198 14.08 -14.91 -10.59
CA VAL A 198 12.82 -14.14 -10.65
C VAL A 198 11.81 -14.64 -9.61
N HIS A 199 11.66 -15.96 -9.43
CA HIS A 199 10.84 -16.54 -8.36
C HIS A 199 11.31 -16.09 -6.96
N THR A 200 12.63 -16.09 -6.73
CA THR A 200 13.23 -15.66 -5.46
C THR A 200 12.90 -14.19 -5.16
N TRP A 201 13.08 -13.29 -6.12
CA TRP A 201 12.71 -11.88 -5.96
C TRP A 201 11.22 -11.67 -5.73
N HIS A 202 10.37 -12.44 -6.43
CA HIS A 202 8.92 -12.41 -6.23
C HIS A 202 8.55 -12.81 -4.78
N HIS A 203 9.14 -13.88 -4.25
CA HIS A 203 8.91 -14.32 -2.86
C HIS A 203 9.44 -13.33 -1.83
N VAL A 204 10.65 -12.81 -2.02
CA VAL A 204 11.22 -11.79 -1.11
C VAL A 204 10.32 -10.56 -1.05
N ALA A 205 9.92 -10.05 -2.22
CA ALA A 205 9.02 -8.89 -2.28
C ALA A 205 7.65 -9.18 -1.64
N MET A 206 7.10 -10.39 -1.81
CA MET A 206 5.88 -10.84 -1.14
C MET A 206 6.03 -10.75 0.38
N TRP A 207 7.11 -11.29 0.95
CA TRP A 207 7.31 -11.25 2.40
C TRP A 207 7.47 -9.82 2.93
N VAL A 208 8.14 -8.94 2.18
CA VAL A 208 8.23 -7.52 2.55
C VAL A 208 6.84 -6.88 2.61
N VAL A 209 5.97 -7.14 1.62
CA VAL A 209 4.60 -6.61 1.61
C VAL A 209 3.74 -7.23 2.71
N VAL A 210 3.90 -8.51 3.03
CA VAL A 210 3.20 -9.17 4.15
C VAL A 210 3.58 -8.54 5.48
N ILE A 211 4.88 -8.39 5.75
CA ILE A 211 5.38 -7.73 6.97
C ILE A 211 4.88 -6.29 7.05
N PHE A 212 4.98 -5.54 5.94
CA PHE A 212 4.43 -4.19 5.86
C PHE A 212 2.94 -4.16 6.20
N SER A 213 2.14 -5.06 5.64
CA SER A 213 0.68 -5.08 5.86
C SER A 213 0.33 -5.31 7.33
N ILE A 214 1.04 -6.21 8.03
CA ILE A 214 0.84 -6.47 9.45
C ILE A 214 1.22 -5.23 10.28
N VAL A 215 2.40 -4.66 10.02
CA VAL A 215 2.88 -3.46 10.72
C VAL A 215 1.97 -2.27 10.44
N HIS A 216 1.56 -2.06 9.19
CA HIS A 216 0.66 -0.98 8.78
C HIS A 216 -0.69 -1.06 9.51
N MET A 217 -1.29 -2.24 9.57
CA MET A 217 -2.56 -2.44 10.28
C MET A 217 -2.42 -2.15 11.78
N TYR A 218 -1.36 -2.68 12.41
CA TYR A 218 -1.07 -2.41 13.82
C TYR A 218 -0.89 -0.91 14.08
N MET A 219 -0.10 -0.22 13.24
CA MET A 219 0.19 1.20 13.42
C MET A 219 -1.05 2.07 13.20
N ALA A 220 -1.89 1.75 12.20
CA ALA A 220 -3.13 2.47 11.94
C ALA A 220 -4.11 2.36 13.13
N ILE A 221 -4.28 1.16 13.69
CA ILE A 221 -5.14 0.93 14.86
C ILE A 221 -4.57 1.65 16.09
N ARG A 222 -3.26 1.52 16.34
CA ARG A 222 -2.59 2.17 17.47
C ARG A 222 -2.73 3.69 17.40
N GLU A 223 -2.50 4.28 16.24
CA GLU A 223 -2.66 5.73 16.03
C GLU A 223 -4.09 6.18 16.27
N ASP A 224 -5.07 5.43 15.78
CA ASP A 224 -6.49 5.74 15.99
C ASP A 224 -6.88 5.68 17.48
N MET A 225 -6.38 4.70 18.22
CA MET A 225 -6.62 4.57 19.66
C MET A 225 -5.93 5.65 20.49
N THR A 226 -4.70 6.03 20.13
CA THR A 226 -3.87 6.97 20.90
C THR A 226 -4.25 8.41 20.64
N HIS A 227 -4.50 8.78 19.38
CA HIS A 227 -4.76 10.16 18.96
C HIS A 227 -6.24 10.47 18.75
N ARG A 228 -7.09 9.43 18.70
CA ARG A 228 -8.55 9.57 18.48
C ARG A 228 -8.92 10.39 17.22
N GLN A 229 -8.08 10.28 16.16
CA GLN A 229 -8.19 11.06 14.92
C GLN A 229 -9.02 10.40 13.84
N THR A 230 -9.72 9.31 14.13
CA THR A 230 -10.51 8.55 13.15
C THR A 230 -9.71 8.08 11.93
N THR A 231 -8.44 7.68 12.13
CA THR A 231 -7.51 7.27 11.06
C THR A 231 -8.07 6.10 10.24
N VAL A 232 -8.52 5.04 10.92
CA VAL A 232 -9.09 3.85 10.28
C VAL A 232 -10.41 4.17 9.58
N SER A 233 -11.33 4.87 10.24
CA SER A 233 -12.64 5.22 9.67
C SER A 233 -12.54 6.22 8.52
N SER A 234 -11.45 7.00 8.42
CA SER A 234 -11.20 7.89 7.29
C SER A 234 -11.00 7.14 5.96
N MET A 235 -10.53 5.88 6.02
CA MET A 235 -10.44 5.01 4.83
C MET A 235 -11.80 4.47 4.37
N ILE A 236 -12.87 4.68 5.15
CA ILE A 236 -14.25 4.38 4.76
C ILE A 236 -14.96 5.67 4.35
N SER A 237 -14.92 6.69 5.22
CA SER A 237 -15.67 7.94 5.05
C SER A 237 -14.97 8.99 4.18
N GLY A 238 -13.65 9.00 4.16
CA GLY A 238 -12.81 10.06 3.58
C GLY A 238 -12.53 11.22 4.52
N TRP A 239 -13.23 11.30 5.65
CA TRP A 239 -13.15 12.39 6.61
C TRP A 239 -12.28 12.04 7.81
N ARG A 240 -11.47 12.99 8.23
CA ARG A 240 -10.65 12.93 9.43
C ARG A 240 -11.15 13.96 10.45
N PHE A 241 -11.30 13.51 11.69
CA PHE A 241 -11.70 14.34 12.82
C PHE A 241 -10.53 14.44 13.79
N TYR A 242 -10.36 15.62 14.39
CA TYR A 242 -9.38 15.91 15.43
C TYR A 242 -10.13 16.23 16.72
N ARG A 243 -9.60 15.80 17.86
CA ARG A 243 -10.23 16.02 19.17
C ARG A 243 -9.24 16.65 20.14
#